data_3908efee303dfefc2f3ec104fbc4f642
#
_entry.id   3908efee303dfefc2f3ec104fbc4f642
#
_cell.length_a   1.000
_cell.length_b   1.000
_cell.length_c   1.000
_cell.angle_alpha   90.00
_cell.angle_beta   90.00
_cell.angle_gamma   90.00
#
_symmetry.space_group_name_H-M   'P 1'
#
loop_
_entity.id
_entity.type
_entity.pdbx_description
1 polymer ?
#
loop_
_entity_poly.entity_id
_entity_poly.type
_entity_poly.pdbx_seq_one_letter_code
_entity_poly.pdbx_strand_id
1 'polypeptide(L)'
;VATGQPVTVNTKGAIVDNIPQQASASDSLGSATVFESGALADGSGQGSLVSTFDSSNNRVIVAYTDQGNSSYGTVCVGTVSGTTITFGTPTVIESAYLFNFGITFDSNLNKVVIVYTHQPTSETGKAIVGTIDSSDNSISFGTAATFDSTANNSNNKVVFDSNSNKVGIFYRDWGNSQYGTAKVGTISGTDIPFGSATVFESGDTQYINCTFDSSNNKIVIA
;
A
#
# COMPACT_ATOMS: atom_id res chain seq x y z
N VAL A 1 15.51 27.61 6.26
CA VAL A 1 15.80 26.19 6.59
C VAL A 1 17.24 26.14 7.01
N ALA A 2 17.52 25.91 8.30
CA ALA A 2 18.88 25.74 8.79
C ALA A 2 19.38 24.37 8.33
N THR A 3 20.29 24.35 7.38
CA THR A 3 21.00 23.17 6.93
C THR A 3 21.96 22.71 8.04
N GLY A 4 21.86 21.47 8.48
CA GLY A 4 22.89 20.86 9.30
C GLY A 4 22.53 20.51 10.74
N GLN A 5 21.27 20.32 11.09
CA GLN A 5 20.93 19.75 12.39
C GLN A 5 21.22 18.24 12.39
N PRO A 6 21.94 17.71 13.39
CA PRO A 6 22.25 16.29 13.43
C PRO A 6 21.00 15.47 13.75
N VAL A 7 20.78 14.41 12.96
CA VAL A 7 19.81 13.37 13.27
C VAL A 7 20.38 12.51 14.41
N THR A 8 19.64 12.40 15.51
CA THR A 8 20.04 11.54 16.62
C THR A 8 19.28 10.22 16.54
N VAL A 9 19.99 9.09 16.52
CA VAL A 9 19.39 7.76 16.63
C VAL A 9 19.37 7.39 18.11
N ASN A 10 18.21 7.05 18.65
CA ASN A 10 18.12 6.54 20.03
C ASN A 10 18.71 5.13 20.14
N THR A 11 18.97 4.68 21.36
CA THR A 11 19.56 3.36 21.65
C THR A 11 18.71 2.16 21.17
N LYS A 12 17.50 2.39 20.66
CA LYS A 12 16.59 1.36 20.10
C LYS A 12 16.52 1.44 18.57
N GLY A 13 17.38 2.24 17.92
CA GLY A 13 17.41 2.37 16.46
C GLY A 13 16.29 3.21 15.85
N ALA A 14 15.42 3.82 16.64
CA ALA A 14 14.45 4.77 16.11
C ALA A 14 15.15 6.08 15.72
N ILE A 15 14.92 6.56 14.51
CA ILE A 15 15.33 7.90 14.10
C ILE A 15 14.43 8.87 14.86
N VAL A 16 15.01 9.58 15.83
CA VAL A 16 14.32 10.72 16.47
C VAL A 16 14.73 11.93 15.68
N ASP A 17 13.80 12.48 14.91
CA ASP A 17 14.03 13.75 14.27
C ASP A 17 14.26 14.81 15.38
N ASN A 18 15.41 15.43 15.34
CA ASN A 18 15.62 16.64 16.13
C ASN A 18 15.00 17.80 15.35
N ILE A 19 13.66 17.75 15.18
CA ILE A 19 12.91 18.90 14.72
C ILE A 19 13.25 20.02 15.71
N PRO A 20 13.86 21.14 15.27
CA PRO A 20 13.99 22.27 16.15
C PRO A 20 12.60 22.54 16.70
N GLN A 21 12.41 22.41 17.99
CA GLN A 21 11.16 22.75 18.64
C GLN A 21 10.85 24.18 18.22
N GLN A 22 10.04 24.30 17.20
CA GLN A 22 9.46 25.58 16.87
C GLN A 22 8.56 25.88 18.05
N ALA A 23 9.02 26.78 18.87
CA ALA A 23 8.45 27.14 20.18
C ALA A 23 7.01 27.69 20.03
N SER A 24 6.08 26.89 19.58
CA SER A 24 4.64 27.14 19.60
C SER A 24 3.81 26.15 18.76
N ALA A 25 4.35 25.14 18.11
CA ALA A 25 3.53 24.03 17.67
C ALA A 25 3.38 23.10 18.86
N SER A 26 2.25 23.14 19.53
CA SER A 26 1.83 22.04 20.37
C SER A 26 1.63 20.85 19.41
N ASP A 27 2.61 19.96 19.30
CA ASP A 27 2.46 18.66 18.65
C ASP A 27 1.43 17.89 19.48
N SER A 28 0.16 18.13 19.21
CA SER A 28 -0.91 17.39 19.84
C SER A 28 -1.14 16.13 19.04
N LEU A 29 -0.77 14.98 19.59
CA LEU A 29 -1.24 13.70 19.09
C LEU A 29 -2.76 13.65 19.25
N GLY A 30 -3.46 13.28 18.17
CA GLY A 30 -4.88 13.01 18.23
C GLY A 30 -5.19 11.78 19.08
N SER A 31 -6.43 11.66 19.50
CA SER A 31 -6.90 10.43 20.12
C SER A 31 -6.88 9.28 19.12
N ALA A 32 -6.48 8.09 19.57
CA ALA A 32 -6.53 6.90 18.75
C ALA A 32 -7.99 6.61 18.35
N THR A 33 -8.20 6.30 17.07
CA THR A 33 -9.49 5.89 16.53
C THR A 33 -9.38 4.48 15.98
N VAL A 34 -10.28 3.59 16.41
CA VAL A 34 -10.33 2.21 15.97
C VAL A 34 -11.02 2.15 14.60
N PHE A 35 -10.36 1.59 13.59
CA PHE A 35 -10.95 1.33 12.26
C PHE A 35 -11.52 -0.08 12.13
N GLU A 36 -11.05 -1.02 12.96
CA GLU A 36 -11.53 -2.40 13.05
C GLU A 36 -11.46 -2.85 14.50
N SER A 37 -12.57 -3.35 15.04
CA SER A 37 -12.66 -3.84 16.43
C SER A 37 -12.46 -5.36 16.54
N GLY A 38 -12.48 -6.07 15.41
CA GLY A 38 -12.22 -7.50 15.33
C GLY A 38 -10.75 -7.85 15.29
N ALA A 39 -10.46 -9.14 15.22
CA ALA A 39 -9.10 -9.61 15.05
C ALA A 39 -8.59 -9.31 13.64
N LEU A 40 -7.41 -8.72 13.55
CA LEU A 40 -6.63 -8.65 12.31
C LEU A 40 -5.78 -9.91 12.19
N ALA A 41 -5.42 -10.30 10.95
CA ALA A 41 -4.47 -11.39 10.78
C ALA A 41 -3.17 -11.08 11.54
N ASP A 42 -2.76 -12.02 12.36
CA ASP A 42 -1.55 -11.93 13.15
C ASP A 42 -0.36 -11.96 12.20
N GLY A 43 0.13 -10.89 11.80
CA GLY A 43 1.28 -10.77 10.92
C GLY A 43 2.31 -11.90 10.95
N SER A 44 1.91 -13.12 10.64
CA SER A 44 2.84 -14.24 10.41
C SER A 44 3.75 -13.95 9.19
N GLY A 45 4.23 -12.69 9.14
CA GLY A 45 5.32 -12.22 8.31
C GLY A 45 4.92 -11.59 6.97
N GLN A 46 3.65 -11.48 6.61
CA GLN A 46 3.29 -11.25 5.22
C GLN A 46 2.42 -10.00 4.96
N GLY A 47 2.64 -8.89 5.71
CA GLY A 47 2.03 -7.60 5.35
C GLY A 47 0.50 -7.62 5.29
N SER A 48 -0.14 -8.02 6.40
CA SER A 48 -1.59 -8.11 6.52
C SER A 48 -2.28 -6.75 6.71
N LEU A 49 -1.51 -5.68 6.85
CA LEU A 49 -2.00 -4.32 7.09
C LEU A 49 -1.13 -3.32 6.34
N VAL A 50 -1.72 -2.52 5.48
CA VAL A 50 -1.05 -1.44 4.75
C VAL A 50 -1.95 -0.21 4.69
N SER A 51 -1.34 0.97 4.53
CA SER A 51 -2.08 2.20 4.37
C SER A 51 -1.46 3.13 3.34
N THR A 52 -2.29 4.00 2.77
CA THR A 52 -1.86 5.11 1.91
C THR A 52 -2.70 6.34 2.20
N PHE A 53 -2.29 7.48 1.67
CA PHE A 53 -2.98 8.74 1.86
C PHE A 53 -3.44 9.32 0.52
N ASP A 54 -4.74 9.60 0.42
CA ASP A 54 -5.35 10.38 -0.66
C ASP A 54 -5.15 11.88 -0.35
N SER A 55 -4.14 12.45 -0.99
CA SER A 55 -3.81 13.87 -0.83
C SER A 55 -4.81 14.82 -1.49
N SER A 56 -5.66 14.32 -2.39
CA SER A 56 -6.66 15.13 -3.09
C SER A 56 -7.89 15.41 -2.24
N ASN A 57 -8.27 14.46 -1.38
CA ASN A 57 -9.48 14.53 -0.57
C ASN A 57 -9.22 14.40 0.94
N ASN A 58 -7.95 14.43 1.35
CA ASN A 58 -7.52 14.34 2.75
C ASN A 58 -8.05 13.08 3.46
N ARG A 59 -7.80 11.89 2.85
CA ARG A 59 -8.25 10.60 3.36
C ARG A 59 -7.10 9.63 3.56
N VAL A 60 -7.22 8.84 4.60
CA VAL A 60 -6.39 7.65 4.81
C VAL A 60 -7.15 6.42 4.34
N ILE A 61 -6.47 5.54 3.62
CA ILE A 61 -7.00 4.26 3.17
C ILE A 61 -6.19 3.16 3.83
N VAL A 62 -6.87 2.23 4.49
CA VAL A 62 -6.26 1.10 5.19
C VAL A 62 -6.78 -0.18 4.55
N ALA A 63 -5.88 -1.04 4.05
CA ALA A 63 -6.21 -2.36 3.55
C ALA A 63 -5.63 -3.43 4.48
N TYR A 64 -6.41 -4.46 4.78
CA TYR A 64 -6.06 -5.46 5.80
C TYR A 64 -6.77 -6.79 5.56
N THR A 65 -6.26 -7.83 6.21
CA THR A 65 -6.91 -9.14 6.31
C THR A 65 -7.79 -9.14 7.56
N ASP A 66 -9.11 -9.21 7.37
CA ASP A 66 -10.09 -9.20 8.44
C ASP A 66 -10.37 -10.63 8.93
N GLN A 67 -9.71 -11.05 10.01
CA GLN A 67 -9.95 -12.36 10.61
C GLN A 67 -11.35 -12.48 11.23
N GLY A 68 -11.91 -11.38 11.69
CA GLY A 68 -13.29 -11.34 12.18
C GLY A 68 -14.32 -11.63 11.11
N ASN A 69 -13.95 -11.45 9.84
CA ASN A 69 -14.78 -11.70 8.66
C ASN A 69 -14.14 -12.76 7.73
N SER A 70 -13.93 -13.96 8.22
CA SER A 70 -13.42 -15.11 7.43
C SER A 70 -12.08 -14.86 6.74
N SER A 71 -11.25 -13.98 7.29
CA SER A 71 -9.96 -13.54 6.72
C SER A 71 -10.09 -12.90 5.33
N TYR A 72 -11.23 -12.28 5.04
CA TYR A 72 -11.41 -11.56 3.78
C TYR A 72 -10.54 -10.31 3.71
N GLY A 73 -10.05 -10.02 2.51
CA GLY A 73 -9.37 -8.76 2.25
C GLY A 73 -10.34 -7.59 2.33
N THR A 74 -10.08 -6.64 3.22
CA THR A 74 -11.00 -5.54 3.56
C THR A 74 -10.29 -4.20 3.48
N VAL A 75 -11.02 -3.16 3.15
CA VAL A 75 -10.55 -1.77 3.11
C VAL A 75 -11.43 -0.90 3.98
N CYS A 76 -10.82 -0.01 4.73
CA CYS A 76 -11.49 1.07 5.45
C CYS A 76 -10.93 2.42 5.01
N VAL A 77 -11.82 3.38 4.74
CA VAL A 77 -11.45 4.75 4.34
C VAL A 77 -11.81 5.71 5.48
N GLY A 78 -10.88 6.58 5.85
CA GLY A 78 -11.08 7.57 6.90
C GLY A 78 -10.80 8.99 6.44
N THR A 79 -11.63 9.94 6.84
CA THR A 79 -11.39 11.38 6.65
C THR A 79 -10.52 11.90 7.78
N VAL A 80 -9.44 12.60 7.43
CA VAL A 80 -8.55 13.27 8.37
C VAL A 80 -8.98 14.73 8.54
N SER A 81 -9.21 15.17 9.77
CA SER A 81 -9.53 16.55 10.10
C SER A 81 -8.77 16.98 11.36
N GLY A 82 -7.77 17.82 11.17
CA GLY A 82 -6.84 18.18 12.26
C GLY A 82 -6.13 16.94 12.79
N THR A 83 -6.34 16.62 14.05
CA THR A 83 -5.78 15.46 14.74
C THR A 83 -6.76 14.28 14.87
N THR A 84 -7.89 14.34 14.18
CA THR A 84 -8.97 13.32 14.25
C THR A 84 -9.11 12.59 12.94
N ILE A 85 -9.39 11.27 13.00
CA ILE A 85 -9.76 10.46 11.85
C ILE A 85 -11.15 9.91 12.10
N THR A 86 -12.04 10.06 11.10
CA THR A 86 -13.39 9.45 11.12
C THR A 86 -13.45 8.43 10.01
N PHE A 87 -13.60 7.15 10.36
CA PHE A 87 -13.68 6.06 9.40
C PHE A 87 -15.12 5.84 8.90
N GLY A 88 -15.23 5.50 7.61
CA GLY A 88 -16.46 5.00 7.01
C GLY A 88 -16.67 3.51 7.29
N THR A 89 -17.67 2.93 6.64
CA THR A 89 -17.94 1.48 6.74
C THR A 89 -16.89 0.70 5.97
N PRO A 90 -16.26 -0.34 6.58
CA PRO A 90 -15.33 -1.20 5.88
C PRO A 90 -15.97 -1.90 4.67
N THR A 91 -15.22 -2.03 3.59
CA THR A 91 -15.65 -2.66 2.33
C THR A 91 -14.77 -3.86 2.03
N VAL A 92 -15.39 -5.02 1.77
CA VAL A 92 -14.67 -6.24 1.36
C VAL A 92 -14.17 -6.08 -0.08
N ILE A 93 -12.90 -6.35 -0.32
CA ILE A 93 -12.28 -6.35 -1.66
C ILE A 93 -12.78 -7.57 -2.45
N GLU A 94 -12.55 -8.75 -1.90
CA GLU A 94 -13.04 -10.04 -2.39
C GLU A 94 -13.40 -10.92 -1.18
N SER A 95 -14.46 -11.73 -1.31
CA SER A 95 -14.85 -12.73 -0.27
C SER A 95 -13.87 -13.92 -0.30
N ALA A 96 -12.60 -13.64 -0.07
CA ALA A 96 -11.48 -14.56 -0.16
C ALA A 96 -10.38 -14.19 0.84
N TYR A 97 -9.56 -15.16 1.22
CA TYR A 97 -8.37 -14.88 2.01
C TYR A 97 -7.33 -14.17 1.14
N LEU A 98 -7.09 -12.90 1.47
CA LEU A 98 -6.11 -12.04 0.82
C LEU A 98 -5.04 -11.64 1.83
N PHE A 99 -3.78 -11.61 1.39
CA PHE A 99 -2.63 -11.24 2.21
C PHE A 99 -1.49 -10.65 1.38
N ASN A 100 -0.33 -10.35 1.96
CA ASN A 100 0.78 -9.69 1.26
C ASN A 100 0.37 -8.41 0.54
N PHE A 101 -0.37 -7.56 1.22
CA PHE A 101 -0.86 -6.32 0.63
C PHE A 101 0.27 -5.33 0.32
N GLY A 102 0.11 -4.62 -0.79
CA GLY A 102 0.73 -3.34 -1.07
C GLY A 102 -0.35 -2.35 -1.49
N ILE A 103 -0.16 -1.07 -1.23
CA ILE A 103 -1.13 -0.03 -1.56
C ILE A 103 -0.44 1.25 -2.00
N THR A 104 -1.00 1.93 -2.99
CA THR A 104 -0.57 3.26 -3.41
C THR A 104 -1.76 4.10 -3.88
N PHE A 105 -1.60 5.42 -3.88
CA PHE A 105 -2.60 6.36 -4.38
C PHE A 105 -2.11 7.03 -5.66
N ASP A 106 -2.89 6.93 -6.72
CA ASP A 106 -2.71 7.66 -7.96
C ASP A 106 -3.38 9.05 -7.82
N SER A 107 -2.57 10.06 -7.57
CA SER A 107 -3.03 11.44 -7.38
C SER A 107 -3.51 12.11 -8.68
N ASN A 108 -3.18 11.56 -9.85
CA ASN A 108 -3.57 12.13 -11.13
C ASN A 108 -4.98 11.70 -11.56
N LEU A 109 -5.34 10.45 -11.24
CA LEU A 109 -6.66 9.89 -11.53
C LEU A 109 -7.56 9.78 -10.30
N ASN A 110 -7.05 10.11 -9.10
CA ASN A 110 -7.74 9.93 -7.83
C ASN A 110 -8.19 8.48 -7.61
N LYS A 111 -7.26 7.54 -7.82
CA LYS A 111 -7.51 6.10 -7.69
C LYS A 111 -6.60 5.48 -6.65
N VAL A 112 -7.09 4.46 -6.00
CA VAL A 112 -6.30 3.60 -5.11
C VAL A 112 -5.93 2.33 -5.87
N VAL A 113 -4.67 1.92 -5.82
CA VAL A 113 -4.24 0.63 -6.34
C VAL A 113 -3.81 -0.24 -5.17
N ILE A 114 -4.43 -1.40 -5.06
CA ILE A 114 -4.11 -2.40 -4.05
C ILE A 114 -3.60 -3.64 -4.75
N VAL A 115 -2.45 -4.13 -4.33
CA VAL A 115 -1.89 -5.41 -4.76
C VAL A 115 -1.95 -6.40 -3.61
N TYR A 116 -2.15 -7.67 -3.90
CA TYR A 116 -2.29 -8.69 -2.88
C TYR A 116 -2.02 -10.09 -3.44
N THR A 117 -1.77 -11.03 -2.55
CA THR A 117 -1.74 -12.47 -2.84
C THR A 117 -3.14 -13.04 -2.62
N HIS A 118 -3.67 -13.73 -3.63
CA HIS A 118 -5.00 -14.33 -3.62
C HIS A 118 -4.90 -15.84 -3.37
N GLN A 119 -5.20 -16.26 -2.15
CA GLN A 119 -5.02 -17.65 -1.71
C GLN A 119 -5.85 -18.66 -2.53
N PRO A 120 -7.15 -18.42 -2.85
CA PRO A 120 -7.95 -19.41 -3.58
C PRO A 120 -7.41 -19.80 -4.97
N THR A 121 -6.59 -18.97 -5.59
CA THR A 121 -5.97 -19.26 -6.90
C THR A 121 -4.50 -19.68 -6.75
N SER A 122 -4.20 -20.49 -5.75
CA SER A 122 -2.83 -20.96 -5.47
C SER A 122 -1.85 -19.83 -5.17
N GLU A 123 -2.33 -18.80 -4.48
CA GLU A 123 -1.51 -17.66 -4.07
C GLU A 123 -0.95 -16.84 -5.25
N THR A 124 -1.77 -16.60 -6.26
CA THR A 124 -1.40 -15.72 -7.39
C THR A 124 -1.38 -14.26 -6.97
N GLY A 125 -0.57 -13.45 -7.64
CA GLY A 125 -0.49 -12.00 -7.44
C GLY A 125 -1.57 -11.26 -8.23
N LYS A 126 -2.43 -10.50 -7.53
CA LYS A 126 -3.49 -9.68 -8.14
C LYS A 126 -3.37 -8.21 -7.76
N ALA A 127 -3.88 -7.35 -8.63
CA ALA A 127 -4.04 -5.93 -8.39
C ALA A 127 -5.47 -5.50 -8.68
N ILE A 128 -5.97 -4.56 -7.90
CA ILE A 128 -7.32 -4.00 -8.08
C ILE A 128 -7.28 -2.49 -7.96
N VAL A 129 -8.13 -1.82 -8.75
CA VAL A 129 -8.26 -0.36 -8.73
C VAL A 129 -9.52 0.02 -7.97
N GLY A 130 -9.36 0.88 -6.95
CA GLY A 130 -10.46 1.41 -6.15
C GLY A 130 -10.77 2.86 -6.48
N THR A 131 -12.04 3.22 -6.40
CA THR A 131 -12.56 4.59 -6.50
C THR A 131 -13.25 4.94 -5.19
N ILE A 132 -12.77 6.00 -4.54
CA ILE A 132 -13.35 6.48 -3.28
C ILE A 132 -14.49 7.45 -3.60
N ASP A 133 -15.64 7.25 -2.96
CA ASP A 133 -16.68 8.25 -2.89
C ASP A 133 -16.38 9.21 -1.72
N SER A 134 -16.17 10.46 -2.07
CA SER A 134 -15.82 11.47 -1.07
C SER A 134 -16.99 11.93 -0.20
N SER A 135 -18.20 11.55 -0.51
CA SER A 135 -19.39 11.95 0.25
C SER A 135 -19.59 11.12 1.52
N ASP A 136 -19.21 9.84 1.51
CA ASP A 136 -19.50 8.89 2.60
C ASP A 136 -18.31 7.99 3.00
N ASN A 137 -17.12 8.20 2.40
CA ASN A 137 -15.93 7.35 2.59
C ASN A 137 -16.12 5.89 2.14
N SER A 138 -17.07 5.62 1.25
CA SER A 138 -17.15 4.31 0.61
C SER A 138 -16.09 4.16 -0.47
N ILE A 139 -15.74 2.92 -0.80
CA ILE A 139 -14.84 2.59 -1.90
C ILE A 139 -15.48 1.52 -2.78
N SER A 140 -15.43 1.71 -4.09
CA SER A 140 -15.84 0.72 -5.08
C SER A 140 -14.64 0.22 -5.86
N PHE A 141 -14.67 -1.04 -6.30
CA PHE A 141 -13.57 -1.68 -6.98
C PHE A 141 -13.92 -2.06 -8.41
N GLY A 142 -12.92 -2.00 -9.30
CA GLY A 142 -12.99 -2.60 -10.63
C GLY A 142 -12.77 -4.12 -10.62
N THR A 143 -12.44 -4.69 -11.76
CA THR A 143 -12.08 -6.11 -11.87
C THR A 143 -10.61 -6.31 -11.48
N ALA A 144 -10.35 -7.29 -10.63
CA ALA A 144 -8.98 -7.63 -10.25
C ALA A 144 -8.20 -8.21 -11.44
N ALA A 145 -7.03 -7.65 -11.70
CA ALA A 145 -6.11 -8.09 -12.75
C ALA A 145 -4.98 -8.94 -12.15
N THR A 146 -4.64 -10.07 -12.78
CA THR A 146 -3.52 -10.91 -12.35
C THR A 146 -2.21 -10.35 -12.90
N PHE A 147 -1.30 -9.93 -12.03
CA PHE A 147 0.06 -9.53 -12.44
C PHE A 147 1.06 -10.69 -12.36
N ASP A 148 0.81 -11.66 -11.48
CA ASP A 148 1.60 -12.88 -11.37
C ASP A 148 0.66 -14.07 -11.27
N SER A 149 0.74 -14.98 -12.28
CA SER A 149 -0.07 -16.20 -12.35
C SER A 149 0.64 -17.41 -11.73
N THR A 150 1.85 -17.25 -11.24
CA THR A 150 2.59 -18.33 -10.58
C THR A 150 2.11 -18.52 -9.15
N ALA A 151 2.26 -19.73 -8.63
CA ALA A 151 1.90 -20.05 -7.26
C ALA A 151 2.89 -19.41 -6.27
N ASN A 152 2.41 -19.17 -5.04
CA ASN A 152 3.19 -18.64 -3.92
C ASN A 152 3.74 -17.21 -4.14
N ASN A 153 3.04 -16.37 -4.88
CA ASN A 153 3.38 -14.96 -5.01
C ASN A 153 3.55 -14.31 -3.63
N SER A 154 4.58 -13.52 -3.43
CA SER A 154 4.87 -12.92 -2.12
C SER A 154 5.66 -11.61 -2.20
N ASN A 155 5.78 -10.93 -1.06
CA ASN A 155 6.51 -9.67 -0.90
C ASN A 155 6.05 -8.55 -1.84
N ASN A 156 4.75 -8.46 -2.08
CA ASN A 156 4.17 -7.48 -3.00
C ASN A 156 4.37 -6.05 -2.52
N LYS A 157 4.88 -5.22 -3.41
CA LYS A 157 4.97 -3.77 -3.23
C LYS A 157 4.47 -3.07 -4.47
N VAL A 158 3.92 -1.89 -4.25
CA VAL A 158 3.37 -1.06 -5.32
C VAL A 158 3.70 0.40 -5.06
N VAL A 159 4.02 1.13 -6.13
CA VAL A 159 4.28 2.56 -6.07
C VAL A 159 3.72 3.24 -7.31
N PHE A 160 3.20 4.44 -7.15
CA PHE A 160 2.73 5.29 -8.22
C PHE A 160 3.84 6.26 -8.66
N ASP A 161 4.16 6.24 -9.95
CA ASP A 161 5.01 7.22 -10.61
C ASP A 161 4.13 8.32 -11.22
N SER A 162 4.05 9.44 -10.51
CA SER A 162 3.20 10.58 -10.91
C SER A 162 3.72 11.32 -12.15
N ASN A 163 4.98 11.12 -12.54
CA ASN A 163 5.56 11.74 -13.72
C ASN A 163 5.15 11.01 -15.01
N SER A 164 5.15 9.69 -15.00
CA SER A 164 4.79 8.87 -16.16
C SER A 164 3.35 8.36 -16.16
N ASN A 165 2.58 8.60 -15.09
CA ASN A 165 1.25 8.02 -14.85
C ASN A 165 1.27 6.48 -14.91
N LYS A 166 2.26 5.88 -14.25
CA LYS A 166 2.44 4.43 -14.20
C LYS A 166 2.43 3.92 -12.78
N VAL A 167 2.04 2.67 -12.65
CA VAL A 167 2.10 1.93 -11.40
C VAL A 167 3.17 0.86 -11.53
N GLY A 168 4.20 0.93 -10.68
CA GLY A 168 5.21 -0.11 -10.56
C GLY A 168 4.80 -1.14 -9.51
N ILE A 169 4.81 -2.42 -9.85
CA ILE A 169 4.58 -3.53 -8.93
C ILE A 169 5.88 -4.33 -8.84
N PHE A 170 6.29 -4.65 -7.62
CA PHE A 170 7.51 -5.40 -7.32
C PHE A 170 7.15 -6.59 -6.43
N TYR A 171 7.67 -7.76 -6.77
CA TYR A 171 7.32 -8.99 -6.07
C TYR A 171 8.42 -10.04 -6.20
N ARG A 172 8.37 -11.03 -5.31
CA ARG A 172 9.18 -12.23 -5.38
C ARG A 172 8.47 -13.24 -6.25
N ASP A 173 9.08 -13.61 -7.37
CA ASP A 173 8.51 -14.52 -8.37
C ASP A 173 8.96 -15.96 -8.12
N TRP A 174 8.11 -16.73 -7.45
CA TRP A 174 8.39 -18.14 -7.14
C TRP A 174 8.45 -19.02 -8.39
N GLY A 175 7.76 -18.64 -9.47
CA GLY A 175 7.82 -19.32 -10.76
C GLY A 175 9.11 -19.09 -11.51
N ASN A 176 9.89 -18.08 -11.10
CA ASN A 176 11.16 -17.70 -11.68
C ASN A 176 12.29 -17.72 -10.64
N SER A 177 12.52 -18.85 -9.99
CA SER A 177 13.61 -19.04 -9.02
C SER A 177 13.61 -18.05 -7.86
N GLN A 178 12.46 -17.49 -7.50
CA GLN A 178 12.30 -16.53 -6.42
C GLN A 178 13.00 -15.18 -6.70
N TYR A 179 13.20 -14.85 -7.96
CA TYR A 179 13.84 -13.60 -8.38
C TYR A 179 12.95 -12.38 -8.07
N GLY A 180 13.62 -11.27 -7.80
CA GLY A 180 12.96 -9.97 -7.71
C GLY A 180 12.46 -9.55 -9.08
N THR A 181 11.14 -9.49 -9.25
CA THR A 181 10.47 -9.22 -10.52
C THR A 181 9.60 -7.97 -10.43
N ALA A 182 9.58 -7.20 -11.50
CA ALA A 182 8.78 -5.99 -11.63
C ALA A 182 7.81 -6.09 -12.80
N LYS A 183 6.63 -5.48 -12.64
CA LYS A 183 5.70 -5.18 -13.73
C LYS A 183 5.23 -3.73 -13.64
N VAL A 184 4.96 -3.16 -14.81
CA VAL A 184 4.43 -1.80 -14.91
C VAL A 184 3.00 -1.87 -15.45
N GLY A 185 2.08 -1.25 -14.72
CA GLY A 185 0.68 -1.11 -15.09
C GLY A 185 0.33 0.33 -15.46
N THR A 186 -0.75 0.49 -16.21
CA THR A 186 -1.37 1.79 -16.50
C THR A 186 -2.84 1.73 -16.15
N ILE A 187 -3.30 2.62 -15.28
CA ILE A 187 -4.72 2.67 -14.93
C ILE A 187 -5.52 3.18 -16.12
N SER A 188 -6.63 2.51 -16.45
CA SER A 188 -7.60 2.90 -17.45
C SER A 188 -9.03 2.69 -16.90
N GLY A 189 -9.65 3.77 -16.43
CA GLY A 189 -10.92 3.67 -15.72
C GLY A 189 -10.75 2.97 -14.37
N THR A 190 -11.24 1.74 -14.26
CA THR A 190 -11.08 0.85 -13.09
C THR A 190 -10.25 -0.40 -13.40
N ASP A 191 -9.66 -0.46 -14.58
CA ASP A 191 -8.79 -1.55 -15.00
C ASP A 191 -7.31 -1.17 -14.89
N ILE A 192 -6.43 -2.16 -14.78
CA ILE A 192 -4.99 -1.97 -14.74
C ILE A 192 -4.28 -3.04 -15.59
N PRO A 193 -4.20 -2.84 -16.93
CA PRO A 193 -3.39 -3.71 -17.79
C PRO A 193 -1.90 -3.57 -17.47
N PHE A 194 -1.16 -4.69 -17.58
CA PHE A 194 0.26 -4.78 -17.29
C PHE A 194 1.09 -5.05 -18.55
N GLY A 195 2.30 -4.48 -18.56
CA GLY A 195 3.36 -4.86 -19.50
C GLY A 195 4.03 -6.19 -19.14
N SER A 196 5.10 -6.51 -19.87
CA SER A 196 5.92 -7.71 -19.60
C SER A 196 6.62 -7.61 -18.26
N ALA A 197 6.84 -8.75 -17.61
CA ALA A 197 7.65 -8.86 -16.41
C ALA A 197 9.12 -8.58 -16.71
N THR A 198 9.82 -7.96 -15.77
CA THR A 198 11.27 -7.69 -15.84
C THR A 198 11.92 -8.07 -14.53
N VAL A 199 12.95 -8.90 -14.57
CA VAL A 199 13.76 -9.25 -13.39
C VAL A 199 14.66 -8.06 -13.05
N PHE A 200 14.60 -7.57 -11.81
CA PHE A 200 15.51 -6.54 -11.31
C PHE A 200 16.61 -7.11 -10.41
N GLU A 201 16.38 -8.32 -9.83
CA GLU A 201 17.35 -9.05 -9.02
C GLU A 201 17.27 -10.55 -9.33
N SER A 202 18.39 -11.17 -9.71
CA SER A 202 18.48 -12.59 -10.10
C SER A 202 18.89 -13.51 -8.94
N GLY A 203 18.63 -13.11 -7.72
CA GLY A 203 18.77 -13.90 -6.49
C GLY A 203 17.44 -14.12 -5.80
N ASP A 204 17.43 -14.97 -4.77
CA ASP A 204 16.28 -15.11 -3.86
C ASP A 204 16.03 -13.77 -3.17
N THR A 205 14.97 -13.08 -3.58
CA THR A 205 14.68 -11.71 -3.18
C THR A 205 13.61 -11.66 -2.10
N GLN A 206 13.96 -11.14 -0.93
CA GLN A 206 13.06 -11.04 0.22
C GLN A 206 13.00 -9.59 0.71
N TYR A 207 11.92 -9.26 1.43
CA TYR A 207 11.74 -7.96 2.09
C TYR A 207 11.81 -6.75 1.15
N ILE A 208 11.24 -6.88 -0.05
CA ILE A 208 11.19 -5.81 -1.05
C ILE A 208 10.48 -4.58 -0.48
N ASN A 209 11.04 -3.42 -0.74
CA ASN A 209 10.37 -2.14 -0.54
C ASN A 209 10.62 -1.22 -1.73
N CYS A 210 9.75 -0.23 -1.93
CA CYS A 210 9.89 0.71 -3.03
C CYS A 210 9.32 2.09 -2.69
N THR A 211 9.88 3.11 -3.33
CA THR A 211 9.37 4.48 -3.24
C THR A 211 9.60 5.22 -4.55
N PHE A 212 8.84 6.28 -4.79
CA PHE A 212 9.03 7.16 -5.94
C PHE A 212 9.77 8.43 -5.51
N ASP A 213 10.93 8.67 -6.11
CA ASP A 213 11.67 9.92 -6.01
C ASP A 213 11.15 10.92 -7.05
N SER A 214 10.25 11.79 -6.63
CA SER A 214 9.63 12.80 -7.49
C SER A 214 10.60 13.87 -7.97
N SER A 215 11.75 14.04 -7.30
CA SER A 215 12.76 15.03 -7.69
C SER A 215 13.58 14.56 -8.89
N ASN A 216 13.88 13.26 -8.97
CA ASN A 216 14.64 12.66 -10.04
C ASN A 216 13.80 11.83 -11.01
N ASN A 217 12.50 11.71 -10.76
CA ASN A 217 11.57 10.86 -11.54
C ASN A 217 12.07 9.41 -11.64
N LYS A 218 12.38 8.82 -10.50
CA LYS A 218 12.89 7.46 -10.40
C LYS A 218 12.13 6.65 -9.35
N ILE A 219 11.89 5.39 -9.65
CA ILE A 219 11.49 4.43 -8.63
C ILE A 219 12.76 3.86 -8.01
N VAL A 220 12.84 3.89 -6.69
CA VAL A 220 13.90 3.28 -5.90
C VAL A 220 13.37 1.99 -5.32
N ILE A 221 14.12 0.90 -5.47
CA ILE A 221 13.81 -0.44 -4.94
C ILE A 221 14.91 -0.80 -3.95
N ALA A 222 14.52 -1.35 -2.79
CA ALA A 222 15.44 -1.80 -1.75
C ALA A 222 15.04 -3.20 -1.25
#